data_0da7f62821bbbaceda22698602000b64
#
_entry.id   0da7f62821bbbaceda22698602000b64
#
_cell.length_a   1.000
_cell.length_b   1.000
_cell.length_c   1.000
_cell.angle_alpha   90.00
_cell.angle_beta   90.00
_cell.angle_gamma   90.00
#
_symmetry.space_group_name_H-M   'P 1'
#
loop_
_entity.id
_entity.type
_entity.pdbx_description
1 polymer ?
#
loop_
_entity_poly.entity_id
_entity_poly.type
_entity_poly.pdbx_seq_one_letter_code
_entity_poly.pdbx_strand_id
1 'polypeptide(L)'
;IDKDKDGDWDIKVLNKENMFFNYLINTSRVHWKEELEEYFEGKTQKEADAYFAEHKFNIAGPNLDADKVHEQKLHLINKIFSIGYALHQYKNYNKPWAVFAMDNKVSDLGESHGGSGKSLCYGFLNKILKRRVYLKGRDPKLTQNDFIYHEVSEDTDYILIDDATQYLNFDFFFSEITGSLKVNPKNGSPFEIPFEKSPIFIFTSNFALRNVDPSTARRLLITVFSDYYHGLNEEEYKQVRKVSDDFDGKNLFTDFDWKQYNHYYNFCAQCVQFFLSTEEKLSPPMDNVTKRTLQAEMGEAFMGWAEGFFGSVDE
;
A
#
# COMPACT_ATOMS: atom_id res chain seq x y z
N ILE A 1 -12.66 11.51 -8.77
CA ILE A 1 -11.48 12.20 -8.22
C ILE A 1 -11.14 13.30 -9.20
N ASP A 2 -11.13 14.54 -8.73
CA ASP A 2 -10.88 15.72 -9.54
C ASP A 2 -9.87 16.61 -8.83
N LYS A 3 -9.29 17.58 -9.53
CA LYS A 3 -8.53 18.66 -8.88
C LYS A 3 -9.49 19.81 -8.54
N ASP A 4 -9.32 20.35 -7.35
CA ASP A 4 -10.06 21.55 -6.93
C ASP A 4 -9.48 22.81 -7.58
N LYS A 5 -9.96 24.01 -7.16
CA LYS A 5 -9.56 25.30 -7.72
C LYS A 5 -8.10 25.65 -7.45
N ASP A 6 -7.54 25.08 -6.39
CA ASP A 6 -6.17 25.32 -5.95
C ASP A 6 -5.19 24.28 -6.52
N GLY A 7 -5.72 23.30 -7.28
CA GLY A 7 -4.98 22.22 -7.91
C GLY A 7 -4.81 20.99 -7.02
N ASP A 8 -5.40 20.99 -5.84
CA ASP A 8 -5.38 19.88 -4.92
C ASP A 8 -6.39 18.81 -5.28
N TRP A 9 -6.10 17.56 -4.91
CA TRP A 9 -6.98 16.44 -5.19
C TRP A 9 -8.22 16.45 -4.29
N ASP A 10 -9.41 16.38 -4.88
CA ASP A 10 -10.67 16.18 -4.19
C ASP A 10 -11.30 14.82 -4.51
N ILE A 11 -11.85 14.17 -3.48
CA ILE A 11 -12.48 12.85 -3.59
C ILE A 11 -13.96 12.97 -3.27
N LYS A 12 -14.79 12.84 -4.29
CA LYS A 12 -16.25 12.74 -4.14
C LYS A 12 -16.66 11.30 -3.91
N VAL A 13 -17.14 10.99 -2.72
CA VAL A 13 -17.67 9.68 -2.38
C VAL A 13 -19.15 9.62 -2.72
N LEU A 14 -19.51 9.00 -3.86
CA LEU A 14 -20.89 8.86 -4.30
C LEU A 14 -21.58 7.62 -3.72
N ASN A 15 -20.81 6.57 -3.40
CA ASN A 15 -21.32 5.33 -2.86
C ASN A 15 -20.60 4.97 -1.57
N LYS A 16 -21.28 5.17 -0.44
CA LYS A 16 -20.76 4.84 0.91
C LYS A 16 -20.95 3.37 1.28
N GLU A 17 -21.63 2.57 0.47
CA GLU A 17 -21.87 1.15 0.73
C GLU A 17 -20.76 0.23 0.21
N ASN A 18 -19.77 0.75 -0.52
CA ASN A 18 -18.66 -0.03 -1.05
C ASN A 18 -17.67 -0.39 0.08
N MET A 19 -17.75 -1.62 0.56
CA MET A 19 -16.91 -2.11 1.66
C MET A 19 -15.41 -2.02 1.33
N PHE A 20 -15.01 -2.35 0.09
CA PHE A 20 -13.59 -2.30 -0.28
C PHE A 20 -13.05 -0.86 -0.32
N PHE A 21 -13.83 0.09 -0.85
CA PHE A 21 -13.43 1.49 -0.84
C PHE A 21 -13.34 2.05 0.59
N ASN A 22 -14.31 1.74 1.44
CA ASN A 22 -14.31 2.12 2.85
C ASN A 22 -13.09 1.55 3.60
N TYR A 23 -12.72 0.32 3.29
CA TYR A 23 -11.49 -0.29 3.78
C TYR A 23 -10.24 0.48 3.33
N LEU A 24 -10.17 0.92 2.06
CA LEU A 24 -9.04 1.73 1.58
C LEU A 24 -8.96 3.08 2.28
N ILE A 25 -10.10 3.71 2.60
CA ILE A 25 -10.13 4.93 3.40
C ILE A 25 -9.46 4.68 4.75
N ASN A 26 -9.90 3.68 5.50
CA ASN A 26 -9.36 3.40 6.83
C ASN A 26 -7.86 3.05 6.80
N THR A 27 -7.42 2.27 5.80
CA THR A 27 -5.98 1.96 5.64
C THR A 27 -5.15 3.16 5.17
N SER A 28 -5.77 4.28 4.86
CA SER A 28 -5.09 5.54 4.50
C SER A 28 -5.01 6.54 5.65
N ARG A 29 -5.65 6.26 6.79
CA ARG A 29 -5.63 7.11 7.98
C ARG A 29 -4.33 6.90 8.75
N VAL A 30 -3.24 7.46 8.24
CA VAL A 30 -1.90 7.28 8.81
C VAL A 30 -1.68 8.02 10.14
N HIS A 31 -2.51 9.04 10.42
CA HIS A 31 -2.49 9.86 11.63
C HIS A 31 -3.65 9.54 12.61
N TRP A 32 -4.25 8.37 12.50
CA TRP A 32 -5.40 8.00 13.32
C TRP A 32 -5.10 7.99 14.84
N LYS A 33 -3.85 7.72 15.25
CA LYS A 33 -3.43 7.77 16.65
C LYS A 33 -3.37 9.20 17.17
N GLU A 34 -2.76 10.09 16.40
CA GLU A 34 -2.66 11.51 16.74
C GLU A 34 -4.05 12.15 16.83
N GLU A 35 -4.94 11.79 15.90
CA GLU A 35 -6.35 12.20 15.95
C GLU A 35 -7.03 11.74 17.25
N LEU A 36 -6.69 10.55 17.76
CA LEU A 36 -7.12 10.05 19.04
C LEU A 36 -6.56 10.87 20.20
N GLU A 37 -5.26 11.05 20.25
CA GLU A 37 -4.57 11.72 21.34
C GLU A 37 -5.10 13.15 21.51
N GLU A 38 -5.26 13.91 20.43
CA GLU A 38 -5.82 15.26 20.44
C GLU A 38 -7.27 15.29 20.92
N TYR A 39 -8.06 14.27 20.59
CA TYR A 39 -9.47 14.20 20.98
C TYR A 39 -9.68 13.63 22.38
N PHE A 40 -8.75 12.76 22.86
CA PHE A 40 -8.98 11.89 24.02
C PHE A 40 -8.34 12.35 25.32
N GLU A 41 -7.62 13.45 25.35
CA GLU A 41 -7.14 13.98 26.60
C GLU A 41 -8.32 14.18 27.58
N GLY A 42 -8.36 13.36 28.63
CA GLY A 42 -9.39 13.35 29.66
C GLY A 42 -10.69 12.61 29.32
N LYS A 43 -10.79 11.90 28.18
CA LYS A 43 -11.98 11.12 27.80
C LYS A 43 -11.83 9.63 28.08
N THR A 44 -12.96 8.93 28.11
CA THR A 44 -13.04 7.50 28.35
C THR A 44 -12.90 6.69 27.06
N GLN A 45 -12.49 5.42 27.16
CA GLN A 45 -12.44 4.49 26.01
C GLN A 45 -13.78 4.44 25.25
N LYS A 46 -14.91 4.49 25.97
CA LYS A 46 -16.25 4.47 25.36
C LYS A 46 -16.51 5.69 24.46
N GLU A 47 -16.01 6.85 24.84
CA GLU A 47 -16.11 8.07 24.02
C GLU A 47 -15.21 7.96 22.78
N ALA A 48 -14.03 7.29 22.92
CA ALA A 48 -13.17 6.96 21.83
C ALA A 48 -13.85 6.08 20.79
N ASP A 49 -14.42 4.98 21.24
CA ASP A 49 -15.10 4.03 20.38
C ASP A 49 -16.30 4.66 19.65
N ALA A 50 -17.04 5.54 20.36
CA ALA A 50 -18.15 6.28 19.77
C ALA A 50 -17.68 7.24 18.65
N TYR A 51 -16.59 7.97 18.89
CA TYR A 51 -15.99 8.86 17.89
C TYR A 51 -15.55 8.10 16.63
N PHE A 52 -14.86 6.97 16.81
CA PHE A 52 -14.46 6.15 15.65
C PHE A 52 -15.65 5.55 14.91
N ALA A 53 -16.67 5.11 15.62
CA ALA A 53 -17.89 4.60 15.00
C ALA A 53 -18.59 5.68 14.16
N GLU A 54 -18.61 6.92 14.62
CA GLU A 54 -19.21 8.06 13.90
C GLU A 54 -18.41 8.43 12.66
N HIS A 55 -17.06 8.38 12.74
CA HIS A 55 -16.16 8.83 11.67
C HIS A 55 -15.44 7.69 10.95
N LYS A 56 -15.88 6.43 11.10
CA LYS A 56 -15.18 5.24 10.61
C LYS A 56 -14.97 5.22 9.12
N PHE A 57 -15.60 5.81 8.27
CA PHE A 57 -15.36 5.82 6.82
C PHE A 57 -15.12 7.22 6.28
N ASN A 58 -14.68 8.11 7.14
CA ASN A 58 -14.16 9.40 6.74
C ASN A 58 -12.63 9.32 6.64
N ILE A 59 -12.05 10.10 5.75
CA ILE A 59 -10.58 10.13 5.61
C ILE A 59 -9.91 10.67 6.88
N ALA A 60 -10.62 11.47 7.65
CA ALA A 60 -10.25 11.95 8.97
C ALA A 60 -11.51 12.33 9.76
N GLY A 61 -11.42 12.43 11.08
CA GLY A 61 -12.40 13.12 11.91
C GLY A 61 -12.20 14.64 11.87
N PRO A 62 -13.08 15.39 12.53
CA PRO A 62 -13.12 16.85 12.43
C PRO A 62 -11.95 17.57 13.14
N ASN A 63 -11.20 16.90 14.00
CA ASN A 63 -10.18 17.49 14.85
C ASN A 63 -8.75 17.33 14.31
N LEU A 64 -8.57 16.59 13.22
CA LEU A 64 -7.24 16.40 12.65
C LEU A 64 -6.82 17.64 11.85
N ASP A 65 -5.56 18.03 12.00
CA ASP A 65 -4.93 19.12 11.27
C ASP A 65 -5.10 19.00 9.75
N ALA A 66 -5.26 20.13 9.06
CA ALA A 66 -5.56 20.18 7.64
C ALA A 66 -4.46 19.53 6.77
N ASP A 67 -3.19 19.72 7.12
CA ASP A 67 -2.06 19.15 6.39
C ASP A 67 -2.04 17.63 6.55
N LYS A 68 -2.32 17.10 7.72
CA LYS A 68 -2.46 15.68 7.99
C LYS A 68 -3.67 15.07 7.26
N VAL A 69 -4.79 15.80 7.20
CA VAL A 69 -5.96 15.39 6.39
C VAL A 69 -5.58 15.30 4.91
N HIS A 70 -4.84 16.29 4.41
CA HIS A 70 -4.35 16.31 3.02
C HIS A 70 -3.43 15.11 2.75
N GLU A 71 -2.50 14.83 3.65
CA GLU A 71 -1.62 13.66 3.56
C GLU A 71 -2.40 12.34 3.47
N GLN A 72 -3.40 12.14 4.34
CA GLN A 72 -4.25 10.96 4.30
C GLN A 72 -5.03 10.82 2.98
N LYS A 73 -5.51 11.94 2.42
CA LYS A 73 -6.11 11.96 1.07
C LYS A 73 -5.12 11.50 0.00
N LEU A 74 -3.89 12.00 0.01
CA LEU A 74 -2.85 11.60 -0.93
C LEU A 74 -2.53 10.11 -0.86
N HIS A 75 -2.48 9.52 0.35
CA HIS A 75 -2.30 8.08 0.51
C HIS A 75 -3.46 7.27 -0.09
N LEU A 76 -4.70 7.72 0.05
CA LEU A 76 -5.86 7.08 -0.57
C LEU A 76 -5.80 7.17 -2.10
N ILE A 77 -5.54 8.36 -2.63
CA ILE A 77 -5.45 8.60 -4.08
C ILE A 77 -4.34 7.76 -4.71
N ASN A 78 -3.22 7.65 -4.04
CA ASN A 78 -2.09 6.84 -4.51
C ASN A 78 -2.41 5.35 -4.56
N LYS A 79 -3.18 4.83 -3.59
CA LYS A 79 -3.70 3.45 -3.66
C LYS A 79 -4.65 3.27 -4.85
N ILE A 80 -5.57 4.20 -5.07
CA ILE A 80 -6.52 4.18 -6.20
C ILE A 80 -5.75 4.17 -7.53
N PHE A 81 -4.75 5.04 -7.66
CA PHE A 81 -3.89 5.11 -8.84
C PHE A 81 -3.13 3.80 -9.09
N SER A 82 -2.53 3.24 -8.04
CA SER A 82 -1.75 1.99 -8.13
C SER A 82 -2.61 0.78 -8.49
N ILE A 83 -3.85 0.72 -7.97
CA ILE A 83 -4.84 -0.31 -8.34
C ILE A 83 -5.20 -0.16 -9.83
N GLY A 84 -5.46 1.06 -10.28
CA GLY A 84 -5.75 1.35 -11.68
C GLY A 84 -4.61 0.93 -12.61
N TYR A 85 -3.37 1.24 -12.25
CA TYR A 85 -2.18 0.79 -12.95
C TYR A 85 -2.08 -0.74 -13.01
N ALA A 86 -2.25 -1.41 -11.89
CA ALA A 86 -2.17 -2.87 -11.83
C ALA A 86 -3.26 -3.57 -12.66
N LEU A 87 -4.46 -3.01 -12.72
CA LEU A 87 -5.59 -3.56 -13.47
C LEU A 87 -5.53 -3.28 -14.96
N HIS A 88 -4.84 -2.20 -15.38
CA HIS A 88 -4.81 -1.76 -16.77
C HIS A 88 -4.07 -2.73 -17.69
N GLN A 89 -3.10 -3.48 -17.19
CA GLN A 89 -2.34 -4.55 -17.88
C GLN A 89 -1.51 -4.11 -19.12
N TYR A 90 -1.73 -2.96 -19.69
CA TYR A 90 -0.93 -2.44 -20.81
C TYR A 90 0.34 -1.77 -20.28
N LYS A 91 1.49 -2.37 -20.52
CA LYS A 91 2.79 -1.79 -20.14
C LYS A 91 3.28 -0.81 -21.21
N ASN A 92 3.81 0.31 -20.73
CA ASN A 92 4.38 1.34 -21.57
C ASN A 92 5.81 1.65 -21.09
N TYR A 93 6.76 1.75 -22.02
CA TYR A 93 8.17 2.05 -21.69
C TYR A 93 8.36 3.37 -20.94
N ASN A 94 7.42 4.31 -21.06
CA ASN A 94 7.43 5.55 -20.28
C ASN A 94 6.88 5.38 -18.85
N LYS A 95 6.19 4.27 -18.57
CA LYS A 95 5.58 3.97 -17.27
C LYS A 95 5.90 2.51 -16.84
N PRO A 96 7.21 2.14 -16.80
CA PRO A 96 7.61 0.78 -16.45
C PRO A 96 7.68 0.63 -14.93
N TRP A 97 6.54 0.58 -14.26
CA TRP A 97 6.46 0.59 -12.82
C TRP A 97 6.15 -0.77 -12.23
N ALA A 98 6.49 -0.93 -10.95
CA ALA A 98 5.99 -1.96 -10.06
C ALA A 98 5.29 -1.29 -8.87
N VAL A 99 4.30 -1.96 -8.30
CA VAL A 99 3.65 -1.48 -7.07
C VAL A 99 4.46 -1.97 -5.87
N PHE A 100 4.75 -1.08 -4.92
CA PHE A 100 5.36 -1.42 -3.65
C PHE A 100 4.48 -0.93 -2.50
N ALA A 101 3.84 -1.88 -1.81
CA ALA A 101 2.95 -1.61 -0.68
C ALA A 101 3.68 -1.84 0.64
N MET A 102 3.78 -0.80 1.47
CA MET A 102 4.48 -0.84 2.76
C MET A 102 3.60 -0.37 3.90
N ASP A 103 3.99 -0.70 5.13
CA ASP A 103 3.34 -0.19 6.33
C ASP A 103 3.74 1.26 6.62
N ASN A 104 2.81 2.00 7.22
CA ASN A 104 3.07 3.33 7.75
C ASN A 104 4.08 3.28 8.89
N LYS A 105 3.95 2.29 9.76
CA LYS A 105 4.83 2.09 10.90
C LYS A 105 6.10 1.37 10.46
N VAL A 106 7.23 1.92 10.83
CA VAL A 106 8.52 1.24 10.75
C VAL A 106 8.69 0.47 12.04
N SER A 107 8.79 -0.85 11.96
CA SER A 107 9.15 -1.63 13.14
C SER A 107 10.66 -1.59 13.35
N ASP A 108 11.09 -1.19 14.53
CA ASP A 108 12.47 -1.39 14.97
C ASP A 108 12.76 -2.88 15.09
N LEU A 109 13.93 -3.29 14.60
CA LEU A 109 14.55 -4.58 14.88
C LEU A 109 13.76 -5.86 14.50
N GLY A 110 13.03 -5.85 13.37
CA GLY A 110 12.54 -7.11 12.80
C GLY A 110 11.22 -7.63 13.39
N GLU A 111 10.53 -6.88 14.20
CA GLU A 111 9.17 -7.18 14.62
C GLU A 111 8.20 -6.79 13.50
N SER A 112 7.66 -7.79 12.85
CA SER A 112 6.67 -7.63 11.79
C SER A 112 5.28 -7.53 12.41
N HIS A 113 4.73 -6.34 12.50
CA HIS A 113 3.33 -6.14 12.84
C HIS A 113 2.45 -6.34 11.58
N GLY A 114 2.33 -7.59 11.13
CA GLY A 114 1.47 -7.93 10.01
C GLY A 114 0.00 -7.63 10.32
N GLY A 115 -0.79 -7.32 9.28
CA GLY A 115 -2.23 -7.14 9.42
C GLY A 115 -2.78 -5.81 8.92
N SER A 116 -1.93 -4.89 8.44
CA SER A 116 -2.37 -3.60 7.85
C SER A 116 -3.21 -3.74 6.57
N GLY A 117 -3.27 -4.96 5.98
CA GLY A 117 -4.14 -5.28 4.87
C GLY A 117 -3.56 -5.13 3.47
N LYS A 118 -2.27 -4.90 3.30
CA LYS A 118 -1.59 -4.84 1.98
C LYS A 118 -1.91 -6.04 1.10
N SER A 119 -1.69 -7.25 1.64
CA SER A 119 -1.97 -8.51 0.94
C SER A 119 -3.47 -8.68 0.65
N LEU A 120 -4.35 -8.14 1.49
CA LEU A 120 -5.79 -8.10 1.23
C LEU A 120 -6.09 -7.20 0.02
N CYS A 121 -5.48 -6.01 -0.05
CA CYS A 121 -5.69 -5.06 -1.15
C CYS A 121 -5.28 -5.65 -2.50
N TYR A 122 -4.03 -6.09 -2.61
CA TYR A 122 -3.46 -6.53 -3.90
C TYR A 122 -3.66 -8.02 -4.19
N GLY A 123 -3.82 -8.85 -3.16
CA GLY A 123 -4.09 -10.28 -3.34
C GLY A 123 -5.43 -10.54 -4.01
N PHE A 124 -6.45 -9.72 -3.72
CA PHE A 124 -7.80 -9.88 -4.27
C PHE A 124 -8.02 -9.24 -5.65
N LEU A 125 -7.00 -8.63 -6.24
CA LEU A 125 -7.02 -8.30 -7.68
C LEU A 125 -7.25 -9.55 -8.54
N ASN A 126 -6.96 -10.75 -8.03
CA ASN A 126 -7.25 -12.02 -8.70
C ASN A 126 -8.76 -12.29 -8.93
N LYS A 127 -9.65 -11.48 -8.35
CA LYS A 127 -11.08 -11.52 -8.67
C LYS A 127 -11.39 -10.93 -10.05
N ILE A 128 -10.48 -10.12 -10.59
CA ILE A 128 -10.52 -9.52 -11.92
C ILE A 128 -9.43 -10.11 -12.80
N LEU A 129 -8.19 -10.07 -12.33
CA LEU A 129 -7.00 -10.61 -12.97
C LEU A 129 -6.85 -12.09 -12.59
N LYS A 130 -7.14 -12.98 -13.51
CA LYS A 130 -7.33 -14.41 -13.21
C LYS A 130 -6.03 -15.17 -12.97
N ARG A 131 -4.93 -14.72 -13.54
CA ARG A 131 -3.65 -15.46 -13.57
C ARG A 131 -2.57 -14.73 -12.77
N ARG A 132 -2.53 -15.03 -11.48
CA ARG A 132 -1.53 -14.54 -10.55
C ARG A 132 -0.47 -15.60 -10.28
N VAL A 133 0.79 -15.22 -10.35
CA VAL A 133 1.89 -15.98 -9.74
C VAL A 133 2.19 -15.38 -8.36
N TYR A 134 2.32 -16.23 -7.36
CA TYR A 134 2.57 -15.85 -5.97
C TYR A 134 3.97 -16.28 -5.55
N LEU A 135 4.79 -15.33 -5.10
CA LEU A 135 6.13 -15.57 -4.61
C LEU A 135 6.22 -15.13 -3.14
N LYS A 136 6.89 -15.95 -2.31
CA LYS A 136 7.12 -15.65 -0.90
C LYS A 136 8.30 -14.69 -0.77
N GLY A 137 8.06 -13.44 -0.44
CA GLY A 137 9.10 -12.42 -0.31
C GLY A 137 10.06 -12.65 0.86
N ARG A 138 9.68 -13.50 1.84
CA ARG A 138 10.56 -13.92 2.96
C ARG A 138 11.57 -15.00 2.59
N ASP A 139 11.48 -15.60 1.41
CA ASP A 139 12.46 -16.62 1.00
C ASP A 139 13.82 -15.97 0.76
N PRO A 140 14.85 -16.24 1.58
CA PRO A 140 16.16 -15.62 1.42
C PRO A 140 16.88 -16.03 0.13
N LYS A 141 16.42 -17.10 -0.51
CA LYS A 141 16.95 -17.60 -1.78
C LYS A 141 16.13 -17.17 -2.99
N LEU A 142 15.11 -16.33 -2.81
CA LEU A 142 14.18 -15.94 -3.86
C LEU A 142 14.93 -15.43 -5.11
N THR A 143 15.86 -14.49 -4.93
CA THR A 143 16.63 -13.88 -6.03
C THR A 143 17.84 -14.70 -6.49
N GLN A 144 18.10 -15.86 -5.86
CA GLN A 144 19.17 -16.80 -6.25
C GLN A 144 18.61 -18.04 -6.98
N ASN A 145 17.30 -18.10 -7.17
CA ASN A 145 16.62 -19.24 -7.78
C ASN A 145 16.47 -19.03 -9.29
N ASP A 146 17.20 -19.77 -10.09
CA ASP A 146 17.11 -19.71 -11.56
C ASP A 146 15.72 -20.04 -12.10
N PHE A 147 14.86 -20.68 -11.29
CA PHE A 147 13.50 -21.07 -11.61
C PHE A 147 12.44 -20.21 -10.91
N ILE A 148 12.80 -19.01 -10.47
CA ILE A 148 11.89 -18.12 -9.72
C ILE A 148 10.56 -17.88 -10.47
N TYR A 149 10.60 -17.82 -11.80
CA TYR A 149 9.44 -17.57 -12.66
C TYR A 149 8.89 -18.83 -13.32
N HIS A 150 9.18 -20.04 -12.81
CA HIS A 150 8.79 -21.31 -13.47
C HIS A 150 7.27 -21.51 -13.61
N GLU A 151 6.46 -20.81 -12.83
CA GLU A 151 4.99 -20.82 -12.90
C GLU A 151 4.42 -19.70 -13.81
N VAL A 152 5.28 -18.80 -14.30
CA VAL A 152 4.86 -17.70 -15.17
C VAL A 152 4.63 -18.23 -16.59
N SER A 153 3.56 -17.78 -17.22
CA SER A 153 3.21 -18.04 -18.61
C SER A 153 2.92 -16.71 -19.34
N GLU A 154 2.77 -16.76 -20.67
CA GLU A 154 2.42 -15.59 -21.48
C GLU A 154 1.08 -14.95 -21.08
N ASP A 155 0.22 -15.70 -20.39
CA ASP A 155 -1.07 -15.22 -19.89
C ASP A 155 -1.04 -14.77 -18.43
N THR A 156 0.13 -14.71 -17.79
CA THR A 156 0.23 -14.26 -16.40
C THR A 156 -0.05 -12.77 -16.31
N ASP A 157 -1.06 -12.39 -15.55
CA ASP A 157 -1.47 -10.98 -15.39
C ASP A 157 -0.53 -10.23 -14.46
N TYR A 158 -0.21 -10.80 -13.29
CA TYR A 158 0.70 -10.17 -12.33
C TYR A 158 1.44 -11.19 -11.47
N ILE A 159 2.57 -10.74 -10.96
CA ILE A 159 3.40 -11.47 -9.98
C ILE A 159 3.29 -10.73 -8.65
N LEU A 160 2.79 -11.41 -7.62
CA LEU A 160 2.71 -10.89 -6.25
C LEU A 160 3.86 -11.46 -5.43
N ILE A 161 4.82 -10.61 -5.08
CA ILE A 161 5.88 -10.92 -4.12
C ILE A 161 5.39 -10.45 -2.75
N ASP A 162 4.86 -11.39 -1.97
CA ASP A 162 4.18 -11.09 -0.73
C ASP A 162 5.13 -11.19 0.47
N ASP A 163 4.99 -10.24 1.40
CA ASP A 163 5.73 -10.18 2.66
C ASP A 163 7.26 -10.13 2.44
N ALA A 164 7.69 -9.22 1.56
CA ALA A 164 9.09 -8.98 1.26
C ALA A 164 9.84 -8.48 2.51
N THR A 165 11.03 -9.04 2.75
CA THR A 165 11.90 -8.58 3.85
C THR A 165 12.63 -7.29 3.47
N GLN A 166 13.13 -6.57 4.47
CA GLN A 166 13.99 -5.41 4.28
C GLN A 166 15.32 -5.71 3.55
N TYR A 167 15.68 -6.98 3.43
CA TYR A 167 16.91 -7.45 2.79
C TYR A 167 16.67 -7.97 1.36
N LEU A 168 15.44 -7.87 0.83
CA LEU A 168 15.16 -8.27 -0.53
C LEU A 168 16.04 -7.46 -1.49
N ASN A 169 16.82 -8.17 -2.31
CA ASN A 169 17.59 -7.52 -3.37
C ASN A 169 16.64 -7.03 -4.46
N PHE A 170 16.21 -5.77 -4.34
CA PHE A 170 15.25 -5.16 -5.25
C PHE A 170 15.84 -4.91 -6.64
N ASP A 171 17.15 -4.67 -6.72
CA ASP A 171 17.85 -4.44 -7.99
C ASP A 171 17.74 -5.63 -8.95
N PHE A 172 17.60 -6.83 -8.40
CA PHE A 172 17.36 -8.04 -9.17
C PHE A 172 16.13 -7.92 -10.08
N PHE A 173 15.09 -7.22 -9.62
CA PHE A 173 13.83 -7.09 -10.36
C PHE A 173 13.82 -5.92 -11.36
N PHE A 174 14.85 -5.09 -11.40
CA PHE A 174 14.84 -3.89 -12.26
C PHE A 174 14.77 -4.23 -13.75
N SER A 175 15.51 -5.23 -14.18
CA SER A 175 15.48 -5.69 -15.57
C SER A 175 14.14 -6.24 -15.98
N GLU A 176 13.47 -6.96 -15.08
CA GLU A 176 12.16 -7.58 -15.31
C GLU A 176 11.02 -6.55 -15.28
N ILE A 177 11.15 -5.51 -14.46
CA ILE A 177 10.17 -4.41 -14.39
C ILE A 177 10.23 -3.57 -15.66
N THR A 178 11.43 -3.32 -16.21
CA THR A 178 11.66 -2.35 -17.30
C THR A 178 11.90 -2.99 -18.66
N GLY A 179 12.01 -4.30 -18.72
CA GLY A 179 12.33 -5.05 -19.93
C GLY A 179 11.44 -6.30 -20.13
N SER A 180 11.90 -7.16 -21.01
CA SER A 180 11.28 -8.47 -21.21
C SER A 180 11.53 -9.38 -20.01
N LEU A 181 10.61 -10.32 -19.77
CA LEU A 181 10.73 -11.31 -18.69
C LEU A 181 11.21 -12.64 -19.25
N LYS A 182 12.38 -13.09 -18.79
CA LYS A 182 12.89 -14.43 -19.08
C LYS A 182 12.28 -15.45 -18.13
N VAL A 183 11.65 -16.46 -18.69
CA VAL A 183 11.04 -17.56 -17.94
C VAL A 183 11.83 -18.83 -18.17
N ASN A 184 12.26 -19.46 -17.09
CA ASN A 184 12.95 -20.76 -17.09
C ASN A 184 12.02 -21.80 -16.42
N PRO A 185 11.20 -22.54 -17.19
CA PRO A 185 10.29 -23.53 -16.63
C PRO A 185 11.08 -24.77 -16.17
N LYS A 186 10.61 -25.43 -15.09
CA LYS A 186 11.25 -26.67 -14.59
C LYS A 186 11.25 -27.82 -15.61
N ASN A 187 10.21 -27.85 -16.45
CA ASN A 187 10.05 -28.85 -17.49
C ASN A 187 9.69 -28.13 -18.79
N GLY A 188 10.67 -27.87 -19.64
CA GLY A 188 10.47 -27.19 -20.92
C GLY A 188 11.67 -26.34 -21.32
N SER A 189 11.59 -25.73 -22.49
CA SER A 189 12.62 -24.80 -22.96
C SER A 189 12.38 -23.41 -22.40
N PRO A 190 13.44 -22.66 -22.02
CA PRO A 190 13.33 -21.28 -21.65
C PRO A 190 12.68 -20.45 -22.76
N PHE A 191 11.87 -19.46 -22.37
CA PHE A 191 11.25 -18.52 -23.29
C PHE A 191 11.27 -17.11 -22.70
N GLU A 192 10.94 -16.12 -23.51
CA GLU A 192 10.96 -14.72 -23.14
C GLU A 192 9.61 -14.07 -23.46
N ILE A 193 9.05 -13.38 -22.47
CA ILE A 193 7.82 -12.61 -22.62
C ILE A 193 8.22 -11.16 -22.91
N PRO A 194 7.81 -10.58 -24.06
CA PRO A 194 8.09 -9.18 -24.38
C PRO A 194 7.57 -8.22 -23.30
N PHE A 195 8.24 -7.09 -23.13
CA PHE A 195 7.92 -6.11 -22.08
C PHE A 195 6.43 -5.75 -22.07
N GLU A 196 5.82 -5.49 -23.22
CA GLU A 196 4.42 -5.06 -23.35
C GLU A 196 3.41 -6.11 -22.88
N LYS A 197 3.83 -7.39 -22.85
CA LYS A 197 3.02 -8.53 -22.41
C LYS A 197 3.48 -9.09 -21.07
N SER A 198 4.60 -8.60 -20.52
CA SER A 198 5.12 -9.13 -19.27
C SER A 198 4.21 -8.72 -18.09
N PRO A 199 4.08 -9.59 -17.08
CA PRO A 199 3.20 -9.35 -15.94
C PRO A 199 3.59 -8.09 -15.15
N ILE A 200 2.62 -7.51 -14.46
CA ILE A 200 2.87 -6.42 -13.50
C ILE A 200 3.46 -7.02 -12.21
N PHE A 201 4.49 -6.37 -11.67
CA PHE A 201 5.07 -6.74 -10.38
C PHE A 201 4.41 -5.96 -9.25
N ILE A 202 4.02 -6.68 -8.20
CA ILE A 202 3.46 -6.11 -6.97
C ILE A 202 4.22 -6.69 -5.79
N PHE A 203 4.76 -5.82 -4.96
CA PHE A 203 5.47 -6.17 -3.73
C PHE A 203 4.65 -5.72 -2.54
N THR A 204 4.55 -6.56 -1.52
CA THR A 204 4.09 -6.15 -0.19
C THR A 204 5.22 -6.33 0.81
N SER A 205 5.38 -5.38 1.73
CA SER A 205 6.40 -5.45 2.77
C SER A 205 5.90 -4.81 4.06
N ASN A 206 6.32 -5.34 5.19
CA ASN A 206 6.13 -4.69 6.49
C ASN A 206 7.20 -3.63 6.76
N PHE A 207 8.20 -3.55 5.91
CA PHE A 207 9.35 -2.67 6.05
C PHE A 207 9.35 -1.59 4.98
N ALA A 208 9.92 -0.43 5.31
CA ALA A 208 10.29 0.55 4.32
C ALA A 208 11.42 0.01 3.42
N LEU A 209 11.45 0.47 2.18
CA LEU A 209 12.59 0.19 1.31
C LEU A 209 13.82 0.88 1.84
N ARG A 210 14.93 0.13 1.95
CA ARG A 210 16.25 0.68 2.20
C ARG A 210 16.85 1.16 0.88
N ASN A 211 17.67 2.22 0.94
CA ASN A 211 18.40 2.75 -0.22
C ASN A 211 17.48 3.09 -1.41
N VAL A 212 16.44 3.90 -1.16
CA VAL A 212 15.57 4.40 -2.25
C VAL A 212 16.33 5.48 -3.03
N ASP A 213 17.19 5.04 -3.92
CA ASP A 213 17.85 5.93 -4.86
C ASP A 213 16.86 6.46 -5.92
N PRO A 214 17.21 7.52 -6.67
CA PRO A 214 16.36 8.06 -7.73
C PRO A 214 15.97 7.01 -8.79
N SER A 215 16.81 6.00 -9.02
CA SER A 215 16.56 4.93 -9.97
C SER A 215 15.44 4.01 -9.49
N THR A 216 15.49 3.61 -8.22
CA THR A 216 14.46 2.82 -7.54
C THR A 216 13.15 3.59 -7.43
N ALA A 217 13.19 4.85 -6.95
CA ALA A 217 12.01 5.69 -6.81
C ALA A 217 11.26 5.86 -8.14
N ARG A 218 11.98 5.99 -9.25
CA ARG A 218 11.39 6.11 -10.59
C ARG A 218 10.57 4.89 -11.01
N ARG A 219 10.97 3.69 -10.57
CA ARG A 219 10.36 2.41 -10.96
C ARG A 219 9.22 1.97 -10.07
N LEU A 220 9.01 2.60 -8.93
CA LEU A 220 8.04 2.16 -7.93
C LEU A 220 6.85 3.10 -7.81
N LEU A 221 5.66 2.52 -7.76
CA LEU A 221 4.46 3.13 -7.21
C LEU A 221 4.38 2.70 -5.74
N ILE A 222 4.88 3.56 -4.85
CA ILE A 222 4.89 3.28 -3.42
C ILE A 222 3.53 3.60 -2.85
N THR A 223 2.94 2.65 -2.12
CA THR A 223 1.68 2.83 -1.38
C THR A 223 1.88 2.51 0.08
N VAL A 224 1.35 3.37 0.95
CA VAL A 224 1.53 3.26 2.39
C VAL A 224 0.21 2.87 3.05
N PHE A 225 0.24 1.86 3.92
CA PHE A 225 -0.91 1.35 4.65
C PHE A 225 -0.79 1.69 6.12
N SER A 226 -1.82 2.33 6.65
CA SER A 226 -1.96 2.63 8.07
C SER A 226 -2.12 1.36 8.90
N ASP A 227 -1.68 1.41 10.14
CA ASP A 227 -1.95 0.43 11.18
C ASP A 227 -3.32 0.66 11.88
N TYR A 228 -4.26 1.31 11.22
CA TYR A 228 -5.64 1.48 11.69
C TYR A 228 -6.29 0.14 12.07
N TYR A 229 -6.06 -0.89 11.25
CA TYR A 229 -6.37 -2.27 11.61
C TYR A 229 -5.14 -2.93 12.21
N HIS A 230 -5.26 -3.41 13.43
CA HIS A 230 -4.12 -3.95 14.19
C HIS A 230 -4.55 -5.04 15.16
N GLY A 231 -3.61 -5.91 15.49
CA GLY A 231 -3.71 -6.83 16.62
C GLY A 231 -3.40 -6.11 17.95
N LEU A 232 -3.64 -6.80 19.04
CA LEU A 232 -3.28 -6.30 20.36
C LEU A 232 -1.74 -6.21 20.47
N ASN A 233 -1.26 -5.01 20.79
CA ASN A 233 0.07 -4.77 21.34
C ASN A 233 -0.14 -3.96 22.62
N GLU A 234 0.22 -4.52 23.77
CA GLU A 234 -0.05 -3.91 25.09
C GLU A 234 0.64 -2.56 25.28
N GLU A 235 1.78 -2.34 24.63
CA GLU A 235 2.53 -1.09 24.73
C GLU A 235 1.92 0.04 23.90
N GLU A 236 1.39 -0.28 22.71
CA GLU A 236 0.96 0.73 21.73
C GLU A 236 -0.54 0.78 21.53
N TYR A 237 -1.20 -0.37 21.60
CA TYR A 237 -2.63 -0.49 21.33
C TYR A 237 -3.32 -1.14 22.53
N LYS A 238 -4.23 -0.42 23.14
CA LYS A 238 -5.03 -0.94 24.25
C LYS A 238 -6.20 -1.80 23.77
N GLN A 239 -6.37 -1.95 22.46
CA GLN A 239 -7.49 -2.65 21.84
C GLN A 239 -7.06 -3.36 20.56
N VAL A 240 -7.84 -4.38 20.15
CA VAL A 240 -7.74 -5.03 18.83
C VAL A 240 -8.76 -4.40 17.89
N ARG A 241 -8.35 -4.09 16.68
CA ARG A 241 -9.26 -3.63 15.62
C ARG A 241 -9.04 -4.47 14.36
N LYS A 242 -10.00 -5.34 14.08
CA LYS A 242 -10.02 -6.17 12.87
C LYS A 242 -10.82 -5.48 11.76
N VAL A 243 -10.51 -5.81 10.52
CA VAL A 243 -11.27 -5.31 9.36
C VAL A 243 -12.75 -5.62 9.50
N SER A 244 -13.11 -6.83 9.92
CA SER A 244 -14.52 -7.26 10.09
C SER A 244 -15.30 -6.43 11.12
N ASP A 245 -14.64 -5.80 12.09
CA ASP A 245 -15.30 -5.02 13.13
C ASP A 245 -16.01 -3.79 12.54
N ASP A 246 -15.46 -3.22 11.48
CA ASP A 246 -16.06 -2.09 10.77
C ASP A 246 -17.17 -2.48 9.79
N PHE A 247 -17.33 -3.78 9.51
CA PHE A 247 -18.26 -4.31 8.48
C PHE A 247 -19.27 -5.32 9.04
N ASP A 248 -19.73 -5.08 10.26
CA ASP A 248 -20.75 -5.91 10.93
C ASP A 248 -20.35 -7.40 11.00
N GLY A 249 -19.08 -7.68 11.27
CA GLY A 249 -18.52 -9.03 11.36
C GLY A 249 -18.22 -9.69 10.01
N LYS A 250 -18.47 -9.01 8.89
CA LYS A 250 -18.22 -9.55 7.54
C LYS A 250 -16.77 -9.42 7.13
N ASN A 251 -16.23 -10.49 6.54
CA ASN A 251 -14.90 -10.49 5.93
C ASN A 251 -14.97 -10.01 4.50
N LEU A 252 -14.08 -9.10 4.13
CA LEU A 252 -13.98 -8.62 2.75
C LEU A 252 -13.74 -9.79 1.79
N PHE A 253 -14.42 -9.77 0.66
CA PHE A 253 -14.39 -10.75 -0.42
C PHE A 253 -14.92 -12.14 -0.07
N THR A 254 -14.74 -12.62 1.16
CA THR A 254 -15.27 -13.93 1.59
C THR A 254 -16.79 -13.88 1.77
N ASP A 255 -17.26 -12.82 2.40
CA ASP A 255 -18.69 -12.65 2.74
C ASP A 255 -19.39 -11.64 1.80
N PHE A 256 -18.75 -11.29 0.68
CA PHE A 256 -19.37 -10.43 -0.33
C PHE A 256 -20.51 -11.14 -1.03
N ASP A 257 -21.66 -10.49 -1.06
CA ASP A 257 -22.74 -10.81 -1.98
C ASP A 257 -22.49 -10.23 -3.38
N TRP A 258 -23.39 -10.51 -4.33
CA TRP A 258 -23.31 -10.00 -5.69
C TRP A 258 -23.31 -8.47 -5.74
N LYS A 259 -23.97 -7.78 -4.81
CA LYS A 259 -24.05 -6.32 -4.73
C LYS A 259 -22.67 -5.76 -4.37
N GLN A 260 -21.99 -6.34 -3.37
CA GLN A 260 -20.65 -5.94 -2.97
C GLN A 260 -19.60 -6.23 -4.07
N TYR A 261 -19.72 -7.36 -4.76
CA TYR A 261 -18.85 -7.60 -5.93
C TYR A 261 -19.09 -6.58 -7.04
N ASN A 262 -20.33 -6.17 -7.33
CA ASN A 262 -20.59 -5.10 -8.30
C ASN A 262 -20.01 -3.76 -7.86
N HIS A 263 -20.10 -3.41 -6.58
CA HIS A 263 -19.44 -2.22 -6.04
C HIS A 263 -17.92 -2.29 -6.23
N TYR A 264 -17.33 -3.43 -5.95
CA TYR A 264 -15.90 -3.66 -6.13
C TYR A 264 -15.48 -3.52 -7.60
N TYR A 265 -16.17 -4.18 -8.53
CA TYR A 265 -15.85 -4.10 -9.96
C TYR A 265 -16.02 -2.69 -10.53
N ASN A 266 -17.08 -1.99 -10.15
CA ASN A 266 -17.28 -0.60 -10.55
C ASN A 266 -16.19 0.32 -10.01
N PHE A 267 -15.79 0.13 -8.77
CA PHE A 267 -14.70 0.88 -8.18
C PHE A 267 -13.36 0.60 -8.90
N CYS A 268 -13.06 -0.65 -9.18
CA CYS A 268 -11.87 -1.03 -9.96
C CYS A 268 -11.86 -0.40 -11.36
N ALA A 269 -13.01 -0.35 -12.05
CA ALA A 269 -13.13 0.34 -13.32
C ALA A 269 -12.85 1.84 -13.18
N GLN A 270 -13.33 2.48 -12.12
CA GLN A 270 -13.02 3.89 -11.82
C GLN A 270 -11.53 4.11 -11.50
N CYS A 271 -10.87 3.16 -10.81
CA CYS A 271 -9.43 3.22 -10.62
C CYS A 271 -8.67 3.22 -11.96
N VAL A 272 -9.08 2.36 -12.90
CA VAL A 272 -8.50 2.34 -14.26
C VAL A 272 -8.74 3.65 -14.99
N GLN A 273 -9.97 4.19 -14.95
CA GLN A 273 -10.27 5.49 -15.54
C GLN A 273 -9.41 6.61 -14.96
N PHE A 274 -9.26 6.63 -13.63
CA PHE A 274 -8.43 7.61 -12.95
C PHE A 274 -6.97 7.49 -13.38
N PHE A 275 -6.42 6.28 -13.41
CA PHE A 275 -5.06 6.05 -13.89
C PHE A 275 -4.87 6.55 -15.34
N LEU A 276 -5.81 6.25 -16.23
CA LEU A 276 -5.74 6.65 -17.63
C LEU A 276 -5.88 8.16 -17.85
N SER A 277 -6.64 8.85 -16.99
CA SER A 277 -6.83 10.30 -17.06
C SER A 277 -5.69 11.09 -16.39
N THR A 278 -4.78 10.39 -15.68
CA THR A 278 -3.67 11.02 -14.95
C THR A 278 -2.38 10.84 -15.73
N GLU A 279 -1.84 11.95 -16.25
CA GLU A 279 -0.63 11.90 -17.07
C GLU A 279 0.64 11.67 -16.23
N GLU A 280 0.71 12.30 -15.08
CA GLU A 280 1.86 12.27 -14.18
C GLU A 280 1.84 11.06 -13.24
N LYS A 281 3.04 10.64 -12.83
CA LYS A 281 3.19 9.64 -11.78
C LYS A 281 2.78 10.25 -10.46
N LEU A 282 1.82 9.62 -9.79
CA LEU A 282 1.49 9.98 -8.42
C LEU A 282 2.49 9.33 -7.46
N SER A 283 2.97 10.12 -6.51
CA SER A 283 3.85 9.66 -5.43
C SER A 283 3.17 9.93 -4.09
N PRO A 284 3.39 9.07 -3.08
CA PRO A 284 2.96 9.38 -1.73
C PRO A 284 3.70 10.62 -1.22
N PRO A 285 3.29 11.22 -0.12
CA PRO A 285 4.07 12.24 0.58
C PRO A 285 5.49 11.72 0.84
N MET A 286 6.46 12.19 0.04
CA MET A 286 7.82 11.61 0.01
C MET A 286 8.62 11.93 1.27
N ASP A 287 8.36 13.07 1.93
CA ASP A 287 9.02 13.43 3.18
C ASP A 287 8.82 12.36 4.25
N ASN A 288 7.60 11.86 4.38
CA ASN A 288 7.31 10.76 5.29
C ASN A 288 7.91 9.42 4.87
N VAL A 289 7.93 9.10 3.58
CA VAL A 289 8.59 7.89 3.08
C VAL A 289 10.09 7.98 3.32
N THR A 290 10.72 9.13 3.07
CA THR A 290 12.14 9.37 3.29
C THR A 290 12.47 9.32 4.78
N LYS A 291 11.69 9.97 5.63
CA LYS A 291 11.86 9.92 7.10
C LYS A 291 11.80 8.47 7.62
N ARG A 292 10.85 7.67 7.13
CA ARG A 292 10.74 6.24 7.50
C ARG A 292 11.89 5.40 7.00
N THR A 293 12.37 5.67 5.78
CA THR A 293 13.56 5.00 5.25
C THR A 293 14.77 5.31 6.11
N LEU A 294 14.97 6.57 6.49
CA LEU A 294 16.05 6.98 7.40
C LEU A 294 15.91 6.35 8.80
N GLN A 295 14.69 6.29 9.35
CA GLN A 295 14.44 5.60 10.61
C GLN A 295 14.80 4.11 10.53
N ALA A 296 14.42 3.43 9.44
CA ALA A 296 14.76 2.03 9.21
C ALA A 296 16.27 1.78 9.04
N GLU A 297 17.02 2.76 8.53
CA GLU A 297 18.47 2.67 8.35
C GLU A 297 19.25 3.03 9.60
N MET A 298 18.80 4.03 10.34
CA MET A 298 19.55 4.65 11.44
C MET A 298 19.07 4.22 12.84
N GLY A 299 17.85 3.68 12.92
CA GLY A 299 17.19 3.37 14.20
C GLY A 299 16.50 4.57 14.82
N GLU A 300 15.39 4.34 15.52
CA GLU A 300 14.55 5.37 16.13
C GLU A 300 15.30 6.19 17.17
N ALA A 301 16.16 5.55 17.96
CA ALA A 301 16.96 6.22 18.98
C ALA A 301 17.94 7.25 18.40
N PHE A 302 18.54 6.95 17.23
CA PHE A 302 19.45 7.89 16.57
C PHE A 302 18.67 9.06 15.98
N MET A 303 17.50 8.81 15.37
CA MET A 303 16.67 9.87 14.81
C MET A 303 16.17 10.82 15.91
N GLY A 304 15.68 10.31 17.04
CA GLY A 304 15.26 11.12 18.18
C GLY A 304 16.41 11.97 18.75
N TRP A 305 17.63 11.41 18.81
CA TRP A 305 18.80 12.18 19.18
C TRP A 305 19.15 13.28 18.15
N ALA A 306 19.09 12.97 16.86
CA ALA A 306 19.40 13.91 15.80
C ALA A 306 18.39 15.07 15.74
N GLU A 307 17.09 14.76 15.84
CA GLU A 307 16.02 15.78 15.91
C GLU A 307 16.19 16.69 17.14
N GLY A 308 16.53 16.12 18.31
CA GLY A 308 16.81 16.89 19.52
C GLY A 308 18.08 17.75 19.42
N PHE A 309 19.12 17.25 18.78
CA PHE A 309 20.39 17.97 18.62
C PHE A 309 20.27 19.11 17.60
N PHE A 310 19.75 18.84 16.41
CA PHE A 310 19.63 19.85 15.37
C PHE A 310 18.49 20.84 15.61
N GLY A 311 17.37 20.42 16.23
CA GLY A 311 16.29 21.32 16.63
C GLY A 311 16.70 22.32 17.72
N SER A 312 17.76 22.03 18.51
CA SER A 312 18.30 22.95 19.50
C SER A 312 19.39 23.91 18.95
N VAL A 313 19.80 23.76 17.70
CA VAL A 313 20.82 24.60 17.06
C VAL A 313 20.19 25.77 16.30
N ASP A 314 18.90 25.70 15.99
CA ASP A 314 18.13 26.77 15.31
C ASP A 314 17.46 27.77 16.28
N GLU A 315 17.69 27.64 17.60
CA GLU A 315 17.39 28.65 18.62
C GLU A 315 18.67 29.38 19.06
#